data_9e5b32e7791047b1d8d27334dccd9947
#
_entry.id   9e5b32e7791047b1d8d27334dccd9947
#
_cell.length_a   1.000
_cell.length_b   1.000
_cell.length_c   1.000
_cell.angle_alpha   90.00
_cell.angle_beta   90.00
_cell.angle_gamma   90.00
#
_symmetry.space_group_name_H-M   'P 1'
#
loop_
_entity.id
_entity.type
_entity.pdbx_description
1 polymer ?
#
loop_
_entity_poly.entity_id
_entity_poly.type
_entity_poly.pdbx_seq_one_letter_code
_entity_poly.pdbx_strand_id
1 'polypeptide(L)'
;MKAISIIEANRCELVDIPEPTAPDAGEVRLKVRQVGFCGSDLTSYRGLNPMVTYPRIPGHEIGATIESIGPGVPAQWKVGQNVLVSPYTSCGQCSACKAGRFNACRYNETMGVQRDGALTEYINIPHEKLFTSDKLSLPEMALVEPLTVGFHAVSRGETTAEDTVVVFGCGAIGLGVIAGAYARKARVIAVDIDD
;
A
#
# COMPACT_ATOMS: atom_id res chain seq x y z
N MET A 1 -18.45 7.27 -10.73
CA MET A 1 -18.14 7.03 -9.33
C MET A 1 -17.40 8.22 -8.72
N LYS A 2 -17.38 8.32 -7.39
CA LYS A 2 -16.67 9.39 -6.69
C LYS A 2 -15.22 9.05 -6.43
N ALA A 3 -14.35 10.06 -6.47
CA ALA A 3 -12.96 9.98 -6.05
C ALA A 3 -12.53 11.30 -5.40
N ILE A 4 -11.54 11.24 -4.52
CA ILE A 4 -10.85 12.44 -4.03
C ILE A 4 -9.55 12.58 -4.83
N SER A 5 -9.37 13.73 -5.47
CA SER A 5 -8.21 14.02 -6.29
C SER A 5 -7.46 15.23 -5.77
N ILE A 6 -6.15 15.14 -5.70
CA ILE A 6 -5.26 16.29 -5.53
C ILE A 6 -5.13 16.93 -6.91
N ILE A 7 -5.77 18.09 -7.08
CA ILE A 7 -5.84 18.80 -8.37
C ILE A 7 -4.55 19.58 -8.63
N GLU A 8 -4.02 20.17 -7.58
CA GLU A 8 -2.76 20.90 -7.52
C GLU A 8 -2.25 20.95 -6.08
N ALA A 9 -1.08 21.49 -5.86
CA ALA A 9 -0.53 21.64 -4.52
C ALA A 9 -1.49 22.41 -3.59
N ASN A 10 -1.76 21.85 -2.42
CA ASN A 10 -2.65 22.35 -1.38
C ASN A 10 -4.15 22.40 -1.78
N ARG A 11 -4.54 21.67 -2.83
CA ARG A 11 -5.95 21.62 -3.27
C ARG A 11 -6.39 20.19 -3.57
N CYS A 12 -7.38 19.73 -2.81
CA CYS A 12 -8.08 18.47 -3.04
C CYS A 12 -9.53 18.73 -3.37
N GLU A 13 -10.09 17.92 -4.26
CA GLU A 13 -11.51 18.00 -4.65
C GLU A 13 -12.14 16.61 -4.69
N LEU A 14 -13.43 16.57 -4.35
CA LEU A 14 -14.27 15.41 -4.64
C LEU A 14 -14.72 15.53 -6.11
N VAL A 15 -14.31 14.56 -6.90
CA VAL A 15 -14.55 14.55 -8.35
C VAL A 15 -15.39 13.35 -8.78
N ASP A 16 -16.12 13.52 -9.88
CA ASP A 16 -16.77 12.43 -10.58
C ASP A 16 -15.85 11.89 -11.66
N ILE A 17 -15.56 10.59 -11.61
CA ILE A 17 -14.77 9.90 -12.62
C ILE A 17 -15.56 8.71 -13.18
N PRO A 18 -15.26 8.22 -14.39
CA PRO A 18 -15.84 6.98 -14.89
C PRO A 18 -15.56 5.80 -13.94
N GLU A 19 -16.51 4.89 -13.83
CA GLU A 19 -16.22 3.60 -13.18
C GLU A 19 -15.22 2.82 -14.04
N PRO A 20 -14.35 1.99 -13.42
CA PRO A 20 -13.51 1.08 -14.17
C PRO A 20 -14.38 0.19 -15.07
N THR A 21 -13.88 -0.17 -16.24
CA THR A 21 -14.49 -1.21 -17.09
C THR A 21 -14.51 -2.55 -16.36
N ALA A 22 -15.22 -3.55 -16.89
CA ALA A 22 -15.12 -4.91 -16.35
C ALA A 22 -13.64 -5.32 -16.22
N PRO A 23 -13.26 -6.06 -15.16
CA PRO A 23 -11.86 -6.44 -14.97
C PRO A 23 -11.37 -7.31 -16.13
N ASP A 24 -10.17 -7.00 -16.61
CA ASP A 24 -9.50 -7.73 -17.68
C ASP A 24 -9.04 -9.13 -17.21
N ALA A 25 -8.47 -9.91 -18.14
CA ALA A 25 -7.92 -11.23 -17.81
C ALA A 25 -6.82 -11.12 -16.73
N GLY A 26 -6.97 -11.88 -15.66
CA GLY A 26 -6.06 -11.84 -14.49
C GLY A 26 -6.35 -10.73 -13.48
N GLU A 27 -7.34 -9.88 -13.72
CA GLU A 27 -7.71 -8.80 -12.81
C GLU A 27 -8.97 -9.10 -11.99
N VAL A 28 -9.10 -8.38 -10.89
CA VAL A 28 -10.33 -8.32 -10.09
C VAL A 28 -10.73 -6.86 -9.92
N ARG A 29 -12.04 -6.59 -9.89
CA ARG A 29 -12.58 -5.32 -9.41
C ARG A 29 -12.72 -5.38 -7.92
N LEU A 30 -12.20 -4.39 -7.25
CA LEU A 30 -12.30 -4.20 -5.82
C LEU A 30 -13.24 -3.04 -5.51
N LYS A 31 -14.15 -3.27 -4.56
CA LYS A 31 -14.83 -2.18 -3.84
C LYS A 31 -13.94 -1.74 -2.70
N VAL A 32 -13.43 -0.52 -2.76
CA VAL A 32 -12.57 0.05 -1.72
C VAL A 32 -13.39 0.28 -0.45
N ARG A 33 -12.88 -0.13 0.70
CA ARG A 33 -13.56 -0.04 1.99
C ARG A 33 -12.83 0.83 2.99
N GLN A 34 -11.50 0.74 2.98
CA GLN A 34 -10.61 1.48 3.85
C GLN A 34 -9.39 1.92 3.05
N VAL A 35 -8.98 3.16 3.27
CA VAL A 35 -7.71 3.69 2.74
C VAL A 35 -7.00 4.39 3.89
N GLY A 36 -5.78 3.97 4.19
CA GLY A 36 -4.92 4.67 5.12
C GLY A 36 -4.29 5.92 4.48
N PHE A 37 -3.92 6.86 5.30
CA PHE A 37 -3.25 8.10 4.89
C PHE A 37 -1.76 8.04 5.25
N CYS A 38 -0.92 7.96 4.23
CA CYS A 38 0.53 7.98 4.37
C CYS A 38 1.09 9.41 4.44
N GLY A 39 2.24 9.58 5.08
CA GLY A 39 2.99 10.84 5.02
C GLY A 39 3.37 11.26 3.60
N SER A 40 3.48 10.31 2.66
CA SER A 40 3.70 10.59 1.24
C SER A 40 2.49 11.25 0.57
N ASP A 41 1.25 10.92 1.00
CA ASP A 41 0.03 11.59 0.50
C ASP A 41 0.02 13.06 0.95
N LEU A 42 0.44 13.33 2.20
CA LEU A 42 0.58 14.69 2.71
C LEU A 42 1.66 15.47 1.95
N THR A 43 2.80 14.84 1.65
CA THR A 43 3.87 15.46 0.85
C THR A 43 3.41 15.73 -0.58
N SER A 44 2.63 14.81 -1.16
CA SER A 44 2.00 14.99 -2.48
C SER A 44 1.00 16.16 -2.45
N TYR A 45 0.13 16.22 -1.44
CA TYR A 45 -0.80 17.34 -1.25
C TYR A 45 -0.07 18.69 -1.14
N ARG A 46 1.05 18.76 -0.42
CA ARG A 46 1.85 19.97 -0.23
C ARG A 46 2.69 20.38 -1.45
N GLY A 47 2.70 19.59 -2.52
CA GLY A 47 3.53 19.86 -3.70
C GLY A 47 5.02 19.55 -3.51
N LEU A 48 5.37 18.79 -2.49
CA LEU A 48 6.75 18.47 -2.12
C LEU A 48 7.22 17.10 -2.60
N ASN A 49 6.34 16.30 -3.22
CA ASN A 49 6.69 15.00 -3.77
C ASN A 49 7.05 15.13 -5.26
N PRO A 50 8.33 15.03 -5.65
CA PRO A 50 8.75 15.23 -7.04
C PRO A 50 8.30 14.11 -7.99
N MET A 51 7.76 13.01 -7.48
CA MET A 51 7.28 11.88 -8.28
C MET A 51 5.81 11.99 -8.64
N VAL A 52 5.08 12.98 -8.10
CA VAL A 52 3.65 13.17 -8.35
C VAL A 52 3.43 14.20 -9.44
N THR A 53 2.57 13.87 -10.38
CA THR A 53 1.98 14.81 -11.36
C THR A 53 0.51 14.99 -11.06
N TYR A 54 0.00 16.20 -11.19
CA TYR A 54 -1.41 16.52 -10.94
C TYR A 54 -2.23 16.55 -12.24
N PRO A 55 -3.54 16.24 -12.18
CA PRO A 55 -4.25 15.75 -11.01
C PRO A 55 -3.84 14.32 -10.62
N ARG A 56 -3.99 13.96 -9.32
CA ARG A 56 -3.66 12.63 -8.81
C ARG A 56 -4.68 12.18 -7.75
N ILE A 57 -5.21 10.98 -7.91
CA ILE A 57 -5.98 10.30 -6.85
C ILE A 57 -4.97 9.63 -5.91
N PRO A 58 -4.90 10.02 -4.63
CA PRO A 58 -3.96 9.43 -3.68
C PRO A 58 -4.46 8.07 -3.13
N GLY A 59 -3.71 7.48 -2.20
CA GLY A 59 -4.09 6.31 -1.42
C GLY A 59 -3.48 5.01 -1.94
N HIS A 60 -2.74 4.33 -1.06
CA HIS A 60 -2.04 3.08 -1.35
C HIS A 60 -2.04 2.09 -0.17
N GLU A 61 -2.61 2.46 0.95
CA GLU A 61 -2.82 1.62 2.13
C GLU A 61 -4.28 1.12 2.10
N ILE A 62 -4.53 -0.10 1.56
CA ILE A 62 -5.85 -0.46 1.05
C ILE A 62 -6.40 -1.71 1.73
N GLY A 63 -7.61 -1.58 2.31
CA GLY A 63 -8.51 -2.67 2.64
C GLY A 63 -9.74 -2.63 1.72
N ALA A 64 -10.03 -3.72 1.01
CA ALA A 64 -11.08 -3.77 0.01
C ALA A 64 -11.83 -5.10 0.01
N THR A 65 -12.96 -5.14 -0.70
CA THR A 65 -13.73 -6.36 -0.93
C THR A 65 -13.79 -6.66 -2.43
N ILE A 66 -13.58 -7.91 -2.85
CA ILE A 66 -13.70 -8.32 -4.25
C ILE A 66 -15.16 -8.16 -4.69
N GLU A 67 -15.41 -7.34 -5.69
CA GLU A 67 -16.73 -7.07 -6.28
C GLU A 67 -17.00 -7.96 -7.50
N SER A 68 -16.02 -8.11 -8.37
CA SER A 68 -16.10 -9.00 -9.53
C SER A 68 -14.72 -9.52 -9.95
N ILE A 69 -14.71 -10.59 -10.72
CA ILE A 69 -13.51 -11.36 -11.08
C ILE A 69 -13.43 -11.48 -12.59
N GLY A 70 -12.29 -11.10 -13.15
CA GLY A 70 -12.00 -11.25 -14.58
C GLY A 70 -11.60 -12.68 -14.96
N PRO A 71 -11.54 -12.96 -16.26
CA PRO A 71 -11.13 -14.28 -16.76
C PRO A 71 -9.72 -14.68 -16.30
N GLY A 72 -9.48 -15.96 -16.05
CA GLY A 72 -8.17 -16.51 -15.73
C GLY A 72 -7.66 -16.24 -14.30
N VAL A 73 -8.43 -15.57 -13.46
CA VAL A 73 -8.10 -15.41 -12.04
C VAL A 73 -8.25 -16.75 -11.30
N PRO A 74 -7.26 -17.15 -10.47
CA PRO A 74 -7.31 -18.41 -9.73
C PRO A 74 -8.54 -18.54 -8.81
N ALA A 75 -9.10 -19.76 -8.70
CA ALA A 75 -10.34 -20.06 -7.98
C ALA A 75 -10.27 -19.80 -6.45
N GLN A 76 -9.09 -19.54 -5.91
CA GLN A 76 -8.94 -19.13 -4.50
C GLN A 76 -9.55 -17.76 -4.20
N TRP A 77 -9.63 -16.88 -5.19
CA TRP A 77 -10.24 -15.55 -5.08
C TRP A 77 -11.74 -15.63 -5.32
N LYS A 78 -12.53 -15.04 -4.44
CA LYS A 78 -14.00 -15.12 -4.48
C LYS A 78 -14.61 -13.73 -4.32
N VAL A 79 -15.71 -13.49 -5.03
CA VAL A 79 -16.56 -12.31 -4.79
C VAL A 79 -16.99 -12.26 -3.33
N GLY A 80 -16.97 -11.07 -2.74
CA GLY A 80 -17.26 -10.84 -1.31
C GLY A 80 -16.07 -11.06 -0.36
N GLN A 81 -14.94 -11.59 -0.85
CA GLN A 81 -13.74 -11.79 -0.03
C GLN A 81 -13.05 -10.46 0.28
N ASN A 82 -12.67 -10.26 1.55
CA ASN A 82 -11.86 -9.12 1.95
C ASN A 82 -10.39 -9.35 1.62
N VAL A 83 -9.75 -8.30 1.12
CA VAL A 83 -8.36 -8.32 0.65
C VAL A 83 -7.64 -7.03 1.01
N LEU A 84 -6.33 -7.12 1.10
CA LEU A 84 -5.41 -5.98 1.04
C LEU A 84 -4.63 -6.03 -0.27
N VAL A 85 -4.06 -4.90 -0.67
CA VAL A 85 -3.43 -4.71 -1.97
C VAL A 85 -1.97 -4.32 -1.80
N SER A 86 -1.06 -4.96 -2.55
CA SER A 86 0.28 -4.42 -2.77
C SER A 86 0.22 -3.30 -3.80
N PRO A 87 0.52 -2.04 -3.45
CA PRO A 87 0.33 -0.89 -4.33
C PRO A 87 1.42 -0.74 -5.41
N TYR A 88 2.41 -1.61 -5.41
CA TYR A 88 3.60 -1.51 -6.25
C TYR A 88 3.46 -2.33 -7.52
N THR A 89 3.91 -1.77 -8.66
CA THR A 89 4.06 -2.54 -9.90
C THR A 89 5.41 -3.26 -9.95
N SER A 90 5.51 -4.20 -10.89
CA SER A 90 6.78 -4.84 -11.21
C SER A 90 6.75 -5.27 -12.69
N CYS A 91 7.82 -4.94 -13.44
CA CYS A 91 7.83 -5.20 -14.90
C CYS A 91 8.18 -6.65 -15.28
N GLY A 92 8.64 -7.48 -14.35
CA GLY A 92 9.06 -8.86 -14.60
C GLY A 92 10.36 -9.01 -15.41
N GLN A 93 10.86 -7.95 -16.07
CA GLN A 93 11.91 -8.05 -17.09
C GLN A 93 13.24 -7.39 -16.70
N CYS A 94 13.25 -6.39 -15.83
CA CYS A 94 14.50 -5.75 -15.39
C CYS A 94 15.35 -6.68 -14.53
N SER A 95 16.62 -6.33 -14.34
CA SER A 95 17.58 -7.14 -13.57
C SER A 95 17.09 -7.45 -12.14
N ALA A 96 16.48 -6.47 -11.47
CA ALA A 96 15.93 -6.65 -10.14
C ALA A 96 14.77 -7.66 -10.14
N CYS A 97 13.82 -7.55 -11.09
CA CYS A 97 12.71 -8.49 -11.21
C CYS A 97 13.18 -9.90 -11.53
N LYS A 98 14.14 -10.06 -12.44
CA LYS A 98 14.76 -11.35 -12.78
C LYS A 98 15.50 -11.99 -11.59
N ALA A 99 15.99 -11.17 -10.67
CA ALA A 99 16.60 -11.62 -9.42
C ALA A 99 15.59 -11.81 -8.26
N GLY A 100 14.27 -11.75 -8.54
CA GLY A 100 13.21 -11.89 -7.54
C GLY A 100 13.05 -10.69 -6.59
N ARG A 101 13.72 -9.57 -6.89
CA ARG A 101 13.68 -8.33 -6.08
C ARG A 101 12.67 -7.35 -6.66
N PHE A 102 11.39 -7.71 -6.64
CA PHE A 102 10.30 -6.92 -7.24
C PHE A 102 10.16 -5.51 -6.65
N ASN A 103 10.45 -5.35 -5.36
CA ASN A 103 10.47 -4.06 -4.66
C ASN A 103 11.53 -3.08 -5.19
N ALA A 104 12.57 -3.58 -5.86
CA ALA A 104 13.62 -2.79 -6.50
C ALA A 104 13.43 -2.69 -8.03
N CYS A 105 12.22 -2.91 -8.54
CA CYS A 105 11.92 -2.80 -9.96
C CYS A 105 12.23 -1.39 -10.47
N ARG A 106 13.02 -1.30 -11.55
CA ARG A 106 13.37 -0.02 -12.19
C ARG A 106 12.15 0.76 -12.68
N TYR A 107 11.09 0.06 -13.05
CA TYR A 107 9.86 0.62 -13.61
C TYR A 107 8.68 0.48 -12.63
N ASN A 108 8.98 0.50 -11.34
CA ASN A 108 7.94 0.50 -10.33
C ASN A 108 7.12 1.79 -10.41
N GLU A 109 5.80 1.62 -10.38
CA GLU A 109 4.84 2.70 -10.18
C GLU A 109 4.01 2.40 -8.94
N THR A 110 4.03 3.30 -7.99
CA THR A 110 3.25 3.19 -6.76
C THR A 110 1.90 3.85 -6.94
N MET A 111 0.83 3.17 -6.54
CA MET A 111 -0.52 3.75 -6.51
C MET A 111 -0.54 5.01 -5.64
N GLY A 112 -1.28 6.02 -6.08
CA GLY A 112 -1.38 7.31 -5.40
C GLY A 112 -0.15 8.22 -5.56
N VAL A 113 0.89 7.76 -6.27
CA VAL A 113 2.14 8.51 -6.53
C VAL A 113 2.35 8.66 -8.03
N GLN A 114 2.90 7.67 -8.71
CA GLN A 114 3.14 7.73 -10.15
C GLN A 114 1.88 7.39 -10.97
N ARG A 115 0.93 6.67 -10.41
CA ARG A 115 -0.38 6.34 -10.99
C ARG A 115 -1.47 6.59 -9.97
N ASP A 116 -2.73 6.65 -10.42
CA ASP A 116 -3.87 6.87 -9.53
C ASP A 116 -3.99 5.80 -8.46
N GLY A 117 -4.35 6.24 -7.27
CA GLY A 117 -4.51 5.45 -6.07
C GLY A 117 -5.94 5.01 -5.81
N ALA A 118 -6.16 4.58 -4.57
CA ALA A 118 -7.40 3.94 -4.15
C ALA A 118 -8.38 4.85 -3.41
N LEU A 119 -8.15 6.18 -3.37
CA LEU A 119 -9.12 7.08 -2.75
C LEU A 119 -10.32 7.34 -3.71
N THR A 120 -10.98 6.25 -4.07
CA THR A 120 -12.11 6.12 -4.99
C THR A 120 -13.00 4.94 -4.57
N GLU A 121 -14.16 4.77 -5.21
CA GLU A 121 -15.09 3.69 -4.82
C GLU A 121 -14.66 2.31 -5.34
N TYR A 122 -14.12 2.23 -6.56
CA TYR A 122 -13.71 0.97 -7.20
C TYR A 122 -12.36 1.11 -7.91
N ILE A 123 -11.60 0.02 -7.93
CA ILE A 123 -10.34 -0.13 -8.68
C ILE A 123 -10.25 -1.53 -9.29
N ASN A 124 -9.60 -1.64 -10.46
CA ASN A 124 -9.20 -2.93 -11.01
C ASN A 124 -7.74 -3.21 -10.65
N ILE A 125 -7.46 -4.42 -10.14
CA ILE A 125 -6.13 -4.81 -9.65
C ILE A 125 -5.79 -6.22 -10.16
N PRO A 126 -4.57 -6.47 -10.65
CA PRO A 126 -4.09 -7.81 -10.92
C PRO A 126 -4.15 -8.70 -9.66
N HIS A 127 -4.70 -9.90 -9.78
CA HIS A 127 -4.89 -10.81 -8.63
C HIS A 127 -3.59 -11.13 -7.88
N GLU A 128 -2.42 -11.07 -8.55
CA GLU A 128 -1.10 -11.30 -7.94
C GLU A 128 -0.70 -10.22 -6.93
N LYS A 129 -1.40 -9.10 -6.92
CA LYS A 129 -1.20 -7.99 -5.97
C LYS A 129 -2.10 -8.09 -4.75
N LEU A 130 -2.93 -9.12 -4.67
CA LEU A 130 -3.87 -9.32 -3.58
C LEU A 130 -3.29 -10.22 -2.50
N PHE A 131 -3.60 -9.88 -1.26
CA PHE A 131 -3.37 -10.71 -0.09
C PHE A 131 -4.65 -10.76 0.74
N THR A 132 -4.83 -11.82 1.51
CA THR A 132 -6.00 -11.99 2.38
C THR A 132 -5.63 -12.63 3.69
N SER A 133 -6.46 -12.45 4.70
CA SER A 133 -6.37 -13.09 6.00
C SER A 133 -7.75 -13.16 6.64
N ASP A 134 -8.10 -14.30 7.18
CA ASP A 134 -9.35 -14.51 7.93
C ASP A 134 -9.27 -13.88 9.34
N LYS A 135 -8.08 -13.47 9.78
CA LYS A 135 -7.82 -12.95 11.12
C LYS A 135 -7.84 -11.42 11.19
N LEU A 136 -7.83 -10.75 10.04
CA LEU A 136 -7.74 -9.30 9.97
C LEU A 136 -9.07 -8.69 9.54
N SER A 137 -9.49 -7.66 10.24
CA SER A 137 -10.57 -6.76 9.81
C SER A 137 -10.09 -5.87 8.64
N LEU A 138 -11.03 -5.24 7.93
CA LEU A 138 -10.69 -4.32 6.83
C LEU A 138 -9.78 -3.15 7.24
N PRO A 139 -10.00 -2.48 8.41
CA PRO A 139 -9.03 -1.48 8.89
C PRO A 139 -7.63 -2.06 9.14
N GLU A 140 -7.53 -3.25 9.74
CA GLU A 140 -6.24 -3.91 9.95
C GLU A 140 -5.57 -4.31 8.64
N MET A 141 -6.33 -4.72 7.63
CA MET A 141 -5.80 -4.99 6.29
C MET A 141 -5.17 -3.74 5.66
N ALA A 142 -5.78 -2.56 5.83
CA ALA A 142 -5.21 -1.31 5.34
C ALA A 142 -3.89 -0.95 6.06
N LEU A 143 -3.73 -1.32 7.32
CA LEU A 143 -2.50 -1.09 8.10
C LEU A 143 -1.34 -2.03 7.72
N VAL A 144 -1.59 -3.10 6.99
CA VAL A 144 -0.52 -4.06 6.63
C VAL A 144 0.55 -3.39 5.76
N GLU A 145 0.16 -2.55 4.80
CA GLU A 145 1.11 -1.89 3.90
C GLU A 145 2.15 -1.06 4.69
N PRO A 146 1.77 -0.06 5.52
CA PRO A 146 2.75 0.72 6.26
C PRO A 146 3.57 -0.11 7.25
N LEU A 147 2.99 -1.13 7.85
CA LEU A 147 3.72 -2.04 8.74
C LEU A 147 4.80 -2.82 8.00
N THR A 148 4.57 -3.20 6.72
CA THR A 148 5.59 -3.92 5.93
C THR A 148 6.88 -3.12 5.77
N VAL A 149 6.81 -1.80 5.72
CA VAL A 149 7.99 -0.92 5.63
C VAL A 149 8.87 -1.08 6.86
N GLY A 150 8.27 -1.01 8.06
CA GLY A 150 8.98 -1.22 9.33
C GLY A 150 9.56 -2.64 9.47
N PHE A 151 8.77 -3.65 9.16
CA PHE A 151 9.22 -5.06 9.15
C PHE A 151 10.35 -5.29 8.14
N HIS A 152 10.29 -4.66 6.97
CA HIS A 152 11.35 -4.74 5.99
C HIS A 152 12.65 -4.09 6.49
N ALA A 153 12.57 -2.93 7.14
CA ALA A 153 13.73 -2.26 7.74
C ALA A 153 14.41 -3.16 8.78
N VAL A 154 13.65 -3.77 9.69
CA VAL A 154 14.15 -4.75 10.67
C VAL A 154 14.79 -5.96 10.00
N SER A 155 14.20 -6.44 8.90
CA SER A 155 14.75 -7.54 8.10
C SER A 155 16.08 -7.16 7.44
N ARG A 156 16.17 -5.94 6.91
CA ARG A 156 17.39 -5.43 6.28
C ARG A 156 18.51 -5.17 7.28
N GLY A 157 18.15 -4.80 8.52
CA GLY A 157 19.08 -4.69 9.64
C GLY A 157 19.54 -6.03 10.23
N GLU A 158 19.02 -7.16 9.68
CA GLU A 158 19.34 -8.52 10.14
C GLU A 158 19.13 -8.71 11.65
N THR A 159 18.20 -7.93 12.23
CA THR A 159 17.93 -7.89 13.67
C THR A 159 17.64 -9.27 14.24
N THR A 160 18.25 -9.58 15.37
CA THR A 160 18.12 -10.82 16.13
C THR A 160 17.69 -10.57 17.58
N ALA A 161 17.47 -11.60 18.36
CA ALA A 161 17.14 -11.48 19.79
C ALA A 161 18.28 -10.92 20.65
N GLU A 162 19.51 -10.94 20.15
CA GLU A 162 20.70 -10.44 20.85
C GLU A 162 20.86 -8.90 20.69
N ASP A 163 20.08 -8.30 19.79
CA ASP A 163 20.24 -6.89 19.43
C ASP A 163 19.41 -5.97 20.33
N THR A 164 19.89 -4.73 20.46
CA THR A 164 19.11 -3.60 20.97
C THR A 164 18.84 -2.64 19.82
N VAL A 165 17.57 -2.49 19.45
CA VAL A 165 17.10 -1.63 18.36
C VAL A 165 16.64 -0.31 18.98
N VAL A 166 17.24 0.80 18.56
CA VAL A 166 16.78 2.14 18.92
C VAL A 166 15.98 2.73 17.77
N VAL A 167 14.75 3.14 18.05
CA VAL A 167 13.82 3.70 17.05
C VAL A 167 13.58 5.17 17.38
N PHE A 168 13.98 6.05 16.48
CA PHE A 168 13.69 7.48 16.56
C PHE A 168 12.45 7.83 15.73
N GLY A 169 11.40 8.30 16.37
CA GLY A 169 10.09 8.56 15.79
C GLY A 169 9.15 7.37 15.93
N CYS A 170 8.04 7.56 16.67
CA CYS A 170 7.02 6.54 16.92
C CYS A 170 5.75 6.72 16.03
N GLY A 171 5.89 7.37 14.88
CA GLY A 171 4.85 7.42 13.85
C GLY A 171 4.59 6.03 13.22
N ALA A 172 3.73 5.95 12.20
CA ALA A 172 3.28 4.69 11.60
C ALA A 172 4.44 3.75 11.21
N ILE A 173 5.50 4.28 10.60
CA ILE A 173 6.68 3.49 10.22
C ILE A 173 7.50 3.06 11.44
N GLY A 174 7.72 3.98 12.40
CA GLY A 174 8.42 3.66 13.64
C GLY A 174 7.72 2.57 14.44
N LEU A 175 6.40 2.64 14.56
CA LEU A 175 5.59 1.58 15.19
C LEU A 175 5.76 0.24 14.46
N GLY A 176 5.83 0.24 13.12
CA GLY A 176 6.13 -0.95 12.33
C GLY A 176 7.53 -1.53 12.63
N VAL A 177 8.55 -0.67 12.80
CA VAL A 177 9.90 -1.10 13.20
C VAL A 177 9.88 -1.68 14.62
N ILE A 178 9.21 -1.01 15.57
CA ILE A 178 9.05 -1.48 16.96
C ILE A 178 8.40 -2.87 16.98
N ALA A 179 7.27 -3.03 16.29
CA ALA A 179 6.57 -4.30 16.21
C ALA A 179 7.42 -5.40 15.55
N GLY A 180 8.12 -5.09 14.47
CA GLY A 180 9.00 -6.02 13.77
C GLY A 180 10.20 -6.47 14.62
N ALA A 181 10.84 -5.57 15.34
CA ALA A 181 11.94 -5.86 16.25
C ALA A 181 11.45 -6.68 17.46
N TYR A 182 10.31 -6.29 18.04
CA TYR A 182 9.68 -7.05 19.13
C TYR A 182 9.32 -8.49 18.73
N ALA A 183 8.78 -8.68 17.52
CA ALA A 183 8.47 -10.01 16.99
C ALA A 183 9.72 -10.90 16.85
N ARG A 184 10.92 -10.31 16.69
CA ARG A 184 12.21 -11.00 16.69
C ARG A 184 12.84 -11.13 18.07
N LYS A 185 12.12 -10.71 19.13
CA LYS A 185 12.57 -10.73 20.53
C LYS A 185 13.79 -9.84 20.80
N ALA A 186 14.07 -8.88 19.93
CA ALA A 186 15.08 -7.87 20.19
C ALA A 186 14.62 -6.91 21.31
N ARG A 187 15.57 -6.36 22.03
CA ARG A 187 15.28 -5.24 22.94
C ARG A 187 15.00 -3.98 22.14
N VAL A 188 13.90 -3.28 22.45
CA VAL A 188 13.53 -2.05 21.75
C VAL A 188 13.60 -0.86 22.69
N ILE A 189 14.20 0.23 22.21
CA ILE A 189 14.19 1.56 22.83
C ILE A 189 13.52 2.50 21.84
N ALA A 190 12.34 3.00 22.18
CA ALA A 190 11.58 3.96 21.37
C ALA A 190 11.82 5.38 21.91
N VAL A 191 12.05 6.32 20.99
CA VAL A 191 12.30 7.73 21.29
C VAL A 191 11.43 8.57 20.37
N ASP A 192 10.64 9.48 20.95
CA ASP A 192 9.88 10.47 20.19
C ASP A 192 10.05 11.86 20.84
N ILE A 193 9.61 12.89 20.14
CA ILE A 193 9.60 14.28 20.65
C ILE A 193 8.34 14.59 21.44
N ASP A 194 7.28 13.81 21.26
CA ASP A 194 6.02 13.89 22.01
C ASP A 194 5.97 12.75 23.05
N ASP A 195 5.44 13.08 24.24
CA ASP A 195 5.25 12.14 25.36
C ASP A 195 4.04 11.21 25.15
#